data_b9950adcb7c18c411e05b3d2b6ac6b90
#
_entry.id   b9950adcb7c18c411e05b3d2b6ac6b90
#
_cell.length_a   1.000
_cell.length_b   1.000
_cell.length_c   1.000
_cell.angle_alpha   90.00
_cell.angle_beta   90.00
_cell.angle_gamma   90.00
#
_symmetry.space_group_name_H-M   'P 1'
#
loop_
_entity.id
_entity.type
_entity.pdbx_description
1 polymer ?
#
loop_
_entity_poly.entity_id
_entity_poly.type
_entity_poly.pdbx_seq_one_letter_code
_entity_poly.pdbx_strand_id
1 'polypeptide(L)'
;LRQQMVKTNERPNFALSDFILPQGDHIGAFCVTAGPEADILAKQFEAAGDDYQAIMVKALADRFAEAMAEMMHEKVRRELWAYAPDEALDNAALIGEKYRGIRPAPGYPAQPDHTEKETIFRLLDAEARIGVSLTSSFAMDPAPSVSGLYFAHLESAYFAVGRIERDQVEDYARR
;
A
#
# COMPACT_ATOMS: atom_id res chain seq x y z
N LEU A 1 -6.18 5.00 -12.67
CA LEU A 1 -6.90 4.14 -13.62
C LEU A 1 -8.30 3.82 -13.11
N ARG A 2 -9.27 3.72 -14.03
CA ARG A 2 -10.66 3.34 -13.74
C ARG A 2 -10.97 1.96 -14.31
N GLN A 3 -11.79 1.19 -13.61
CA GLN A 3 -12.35 -0.05 -14.16
C GLN A 3 -13.09 0.23 -15.48
N GLN A 4 -12.94 -0.67 -16.44
CA GLN A 4 -13.66 -0.66 -17.73
C GLN A 4 -14.30 -2.04 -17.99
N MET A 5 -14.95 -2.57 -16.97
CA MET A 5 -15.57 -3.88 -17.03
C MET A 5 -17.02 -3.78 -17.49
N VAL A 6 -17.46 -4.72 -18.30
CA VAL A 6 -18.90 -4.91 -18.55
C VAL A 6 -19.55 -5.34 -17.24
N LYS A 7 -20.44 -4.52 -16.72
CA LYS A 7 -21.11 -4.78 -15.44
C LYS A 7 -22.39 -5.56 -15.66
N THR A 8 -22.56 -6.63 -14.90
CA THR A 8 -23.81 -7.41 -14.80
C THR A 8 -24.71 -6.93 -13.67
N ASN A 9 -24.25 -5.93 -12.89
CA ASN A 9 -24.95 -5.33 -11.78
C ASN A 9 -24.87 -3.78 -11.84
N GLU A 10 -25.63 -3.10 -11.01
CA GLU A 10 -25.71 -1.63 -10.98
C GLU A 10 -24.49 -0.92 -10.35
N ARG A 11 -23.46 -1.68 -9.91
CA ARG A 11 -22.26 -1.07 -9.31
C ARG A 11 -21.46 -0.30 -10.36
N PRO A 12 -21.01 0.93 -10.05
CA PRO A 12 -20.20 1.73 -10.98
C PRO A 12 -18.83 1.10 -11.22
N ASN A 13 -18.15 1.51 -12.27
CA ASN A 13 -16.74 1.24 -12.49
C ASN A 13 -15.91 2.21 -11.62
N PHE A 14 -15.19 1.68 -10.65
CA PHE A 14 -14.43 2.45 -9.68
C PHE A 14 -13.06 2.92 -10.20
N ALA A 15 -12.65 4.08 -9.72
CA ALA A 15 -11.27 4.54 -9.66
C ALA A 15 -11.00 5.03 -8.24
N LEU A 16 -9.73 5.01 -7.79
CA LEU A 16 -9.38 5.52 -6.45
C LEU A 16 -9.77 6.99 -6.26
N SER A 17 -9.75 7.78 -7.33
CA SER A 17 -10.19 9.19 -7.31
C SER A 17 -11.67 9.39 -6.94
N ASP A 18 -12.50 8.37 -7.05
CA ASP A 18 -13.92 8.46 -6.65
C ASP A 18 -14.09 8.52 -5.13
N PHE A 19 -13.05 8.16 -4.40
CA PHE A 19 -13.03 8.20 -2.94
C PHE A 19 -12.42 9.49 -2.36
N ILE A 20 -12.29 10.51 -3.20
CA ILE A 20 -11.82 11.85 -2.80
C ILE A 20 -12.88 12.87 -3.24
N LEU A 21 -13.33 13.71 -2.31
CA LEU A 21 -14.26 14.79 -2.63
C LEU A 21 -13.55 15.88 -3.43
N PRO A 22 -14.24 16.57 -4.35
CA PRO A 22 -13.64 17.61 -5.18
C PRO A 22 -13.06 18.80 -4.41
N GLN A 23 -13.52 19.04 -3.20
CA GLN A 23 -13.08 20.15 -2.34
C GLN A 23 -13.09 19.73 -0.86
N GLY A 24 -12.09 20.23 -0.13
CA GLY A 24 -12.03 20.08 1.34
C GLY A 24 -11.71 18.68 1.84
N ASP A 25 -11.24 17.79 0.98
CA ASP A 25 -10.83 16.45 1.35
C ASP A 25 -9.30 16.29 1.36
N HIS A 26 -8.84 15.17 1.87
CA HIS A 26 -7.43 14.86 2.05
C HIS A 26 -7.13 13.44 1.58
N ILE A 27 -5.89 13.22 1.17
CA ILE A 27 -5.31 11.91 0.93
C ILE A 27 -4.09 11.76 1.83
N GLY A 28 -3.96 10.61 2.47
CA GLY A 28 -2.76 10.28 3.24
C GLY A 28 -1.79 9.42 2.42
N ALA A 29 -0.52 9.41 2.83
CA ALA A 29 0.49 8.54 2.28
C ALA A 29 1.32 7.93 3.40
N PHE A 30 1.87 6.73 3.18
CA PHE A 30 2.74 6.06 4.14
C PHE A 30 3.85 5.27 3.45
N CYS A 31 4.94 5.08 4.19
CA CYS A 31 5.97 4.11 3.91
C CYS A 31 6.48 3.57 5.25
N VAL A 32 6.54 2.25 5.39
CA VAL A 32 7.04 1.54 6.57
C VAL A 32 8.02 0.46 6.14
N THR A 33 8.95 0.09 7.03
CA THR A 33 9.95 -0.93 6.76
C THR A 33 10.29 -1.72 8.01
N ALA A 34 10.64 -2.99 7.86
CA ALA A 34 11.25 -3.80 8.92
C ALA A 34 12.77 -3.55 9.05
N GLY A 35 13.34 -2.69 8.20
CA GLY A 35 14.75 -2.32 8.21
C GLY A 35 15.65 -3.23 7.38
N PRO A 36 16.90 -2.80 7.15
CA PRO A 36 17.89 -3.56 6.37
C PRO A 36 18.52 -4.73 7.15
N GLU A 37 18.35 -4.78 8.48
CA GLU A 37 18.98 -5.77 9.35
C GLU A 37 18.53 -7.21 9.03
N ALA A 38 17.30 -7.37 8.55
CA ALA A 38 16.77 -8.65 8.11
C ALA A 38 17.57 -9.23 6.93
N ASP A 39 17.92 -8.39 5.96
CA ASP A 39 18.73 -8.81 4.80
C ASP A 39 20.16 -9.14 5.21
N ILE A 40 20.73 -8.37 6.16
CA ILE A 40 22.06 -8.64 6.72
C ILE A 40 22.08 -10.01 7.40
N LEU A 41 21.08 -10.27 8.25
CA LEU A 41 20.97 -11.55 8.96
C LEU A 41 20.72 -12.72 7.98
N ALA A 42 19.85 -12.54 7.00
CA ALA A 42 19.59 -13.57 5.99
C ALA A 42 20.86 -13.94 5.22
N LYS A 43 21.67 -12.95 4.80
CA LYS A 43 22.97 -13.19 4.14
C LYS A 43 23.97 -13.94 5.01
N GLN A 44 23.94 -13.76 6.34
CA GLN A 44 24.79 -14.55 7.25
C GLN A 44 24.39 -16.04 7.25
N PHE A 45 23.10 -16.34 7.24
CA PHE A 45 22.61 -17.71 7.12
C PHE A 45 22.93 -18.33 5.74
N GLU A 46 22.75 -17.56 4.65
CA GLU A 46 23.13 -17.99 3.30
C GLU A 46 24.62 -18.34 3.22
N ALA A 47 25.50 -17.49 3.79
CA ALA A 47 26.94 -17.74 3.83
C ALA A 47 27.33 -18.96 4.67
N ALA A 48 26.50 -19.33 5.66
CA ALA A 48 26.65 -20.55 6.45
C ALA A 48 26.03 -21.80 5.80
N GLY A 49 25.41 -21.67 4.62
CA GLY A 49 24.71 -22.75 3.93
C GLY A 49 23.35 -23.10 4.52
N ASP A 50 22.76 -22.20 5.32
CA ASP A 50 21.45 -22.38 5.95
C ASP A 50 20.36 -21.56 5.23
N ASP A 51 19.97 -22.03 4.06
CA ASP A 51 18.94 -21.39 3.23
C ASP A 51 17.57 -21.35 3.93
N TYR A 52 17.30 -22.34 4.79
CA TYR A 52 16.02 -22.38 5.53
C TYR A 52 15.89 -21.18 6.47
N GLN A 53 16.91 -20.93 7.29
CA GLN A 53 16.90 -19.77 8.20
C GLN A 53 16.92 -18.45 7.43
N ALA A 54 17.64 -18.36 6.32
CA ALA A 54 17.64 -17.18 5.47
C ALA A 54 16.24 -16.83 4.94
N ILE A 55 15.53 -17.84 4.42
CA ILE A 55 14.14 -17.67 3.95
C ILE A 55 13.20 -17.31 5.12
N MET A 56 13.36 -17.95 6.26
CA MET A 56 12.54 -17.68 7.44
C MET A 56 12.68 -16.24 7.93
N VAL A 57 13.90 -15.71 7.99
CA VAL A 57 14.18 -14.31 8.38
C VAL A 57 13.48 -13.34 7.41
N LYS A 58 13.62 -13.55 6.11
CA LYS A 58 12.98 -12.70 5.09
C LYS A 58 11.45 -12.75 5.22
N ALA A 59 10.88 -13.94 5.37
CA ALA A 59 9.43 -14.11 5.53
C ALA A 59 8.89 -13.45 6.81
N LEU A 60 9.64 -13.50 7.91
CA LEU A 60 9.28 -12.82 9.15
C LEU A 60 9.36 -11.29 9.00
N ALA A 61 10.40 -10.78 8.34
CA ALA A 61 10.55 -9.35 8.10
C ALA A 61 9.39 -8.80 7.26
N ASP A 62 8.97 -9.51 6.20
CA ASP A 62 7.78 -9.15 5.42
C ASP A 62 6.52 -9.10 6.29
N ARG A 63 6.32 -10.08 7.17
CA ARG A 63 5.17 -10.10 8.10
C ARG A 63 5.20 -8.93 9.08
N PHE A 64 6.38 -8.54 9.57
CA PHE A 64 6.53 -7.36 10.43
C PHE A 64 6.22 -6.06 9.70
N ALA A 65 6.68 -5.89 8.47
CA ALA A 65 6.38 -4.71 7.66
C ALA A 65 4.86 -4.59 7.40
N GLU A 66 4.19 -5.69 7.06
CA GLU A 66 2.73 -5.74 6.87
C GLU A 66 1.96 -5.45 8.18
N ALA A 67 2.39 -6.03 9.29
CA ALA A 67 1.79 -5.77 10.59
C ALA A 67 1.96 -4.30 11.01
N MET A 68 3.11 -3.70 10.71
CA MET A 68 3.35 -2.28 10.96
C MET A 68 2.46 -1.40 10.08
N ALA A 69 2.25 -1.75 8.82
CA ALA A 69 1.32 -1.05 7.93
C ALA A 69 -0.12 -1.09 8.47
N GLU A 70 -0.56 -2.25 9.02
CA GLU A 70 -1.87 -2.38 9.66
C GLU A 70 -1.98 -1.50 10.91
N MET A 71 -1.01 -1.59 11.81
CA MET A 71 -0.94 -0.78 13.03
C MET A 71 -0.94 0.72 12.70
N MET A 72 -0.18 1.15 11.71
CA MET A 72 -0.14 2.55 11.27
C MET A 72 -1.48 3.00 10.69
N HIS A 73 -2.18 2.14 9.94
CA HIS A 73 -3.50 2.47 9.44
C HIS A 73 -4.52 2.62 10.59
N GLU A 74 -4.49 1.75 11.59
CA GLU A 74 -5.31 1.93 12.81
C GLU A 74 -5.00 3.27 13.48
N LYS A 75 -3.72 3.59 13.67
CA LYS A 75 -3.30 4.85 14.28
C LYS A 75 -3.76 6.07 13.48
N VAL A 76 -3.72 6.00 12.15
CA VAL A 76 -4.24 7.06 11.27
C VAL A 76 -5.75 7.21 11.44
N ARG A 77 -6.51 6.13 11.48
CA ARG A 77 -7.97 6.16 11.65
C ARG A 77 -8.39 6.76 12.98
N ARG A 78 -7.68 6.38 14.06
CA ARG A 78 -8.09 6.71 15.43
C ARG A 78 -7.47 7.99 15.98
N GLU A 79 -6.22 8.30 15.59
CA GLU A 79 -5.43 9.34 16.27
C GLU A 79 -4.97 10.45 15.31
N LEU A 80 -4.26 10.10 14.22
CA LEU A 80 -3.54 11.09 13.41
C LEU A 80 -4.45 11.87 12.47
N TRP A 81 -5.31 11.19 11.74
CA TRP A 81 -6.39 11.78 10.95
C TRP A 81 -7.71 11.76 11.71
N ALA A 82 -7.87 10.76 12.59
CA ALA A 82 -8.97 10.66 13.54
C ALA A 82 -10.37 10.65 12.91
N TYR A 83 -10.54 10.03 11.75
CA TYR A 83 -11.86 9.92 11.12
C TYR A 83 -12.71 8.76 11.68
N ALA A 84 -12.14 7.93 12.54
CA ALA A 84 -12.80 6.86 13.30
C ALA A 84 -12.22 6.76 14.73
N PRO A 85 -12.31 7.81 15.56
CA PRO A 85 -11.63 7.86 16.87
C PRO A 85 -12.15 6.82 17.86
N ASP A 86 -13.41 6.43 17.73
CA ASP A 86 -14.08 5.46 18.63
C ASP A 86 -13.96 4.01 18.12
N GLU A 87 -13.18 3.76 17.07
CA GLU A 87 -12.95 2.41 16.54
C GLU A 87 -12.37 1.48 17.61
N ALA A 88 -13.00 0.33 17.82
CA ALA A 88 -12.57 -0.71 18.76
C ALA A 88 -12.74 -2.08 18.09
N LEU A 89 -11.83 -2.42 17.19
CA LEU A 89 -11.86 -3.67 16.42
C LEU A 89 -10.89 -4.69 17.01
N ASP A 90 -11.33 -5.94 17.08
CA ASP A 90 -10.45 -7.06 17.37
C ASP A 90 -9.65 -7.51 16.13
N ASN A 91 -8.70 -8.42 16.33
CA ASN A 91 -7.86 -8.93 15.24
C ASN A 91 -8.69 -9.57 14.11
N ALA A 92 -9.78 -10.25 14.42
CA ALA A 92 -10.62 -10.89 13.42
C ALA A 92 -11.34 -9.85 12.55
N ALA A 93 -11.79 -8.75 13.14
CA ALA A 93 -12.40 -7.64 12.45
C ALA A 93 -11.38 -6.85 11.62
N LEU A 94 -10.14 -6.66 12.11
CA LEU A 94 -9.06 -6.04 11.35
C LEU A 94 -8.68 -6.88 10.12
N ILE A 95 -8.49 -8.19 10.28
CA ILE A 95 -8.24 -9.12 9.16
C ILE A 95 -9.42 -9.13 8.18
N GLY A 96 -10.65 -9.00 8.68
CA GLY A 96 -11.87 -8.90 7.86
C GLY A 96 -12.12 -7.52 7.26
N GLU A 97 -11.17 -6.58 7.39
CA GLU A 97 -11.25 -5.21 6.84
C GLU A 97 -12.55 -4.48 7.22
N LYS A 98 -12.98 -4.63 8.50
CA LYS A 98 -14.22 -4.04 9.01
C LYS A 98 -14.08 -2.55 9.39
N TYR A 99 -12.93 -1.98 9.20
CA TYR A 99 -12.66 -0.57 9.44
C TYR A 99 -13.15 0.32 8.29
N ARG A 100 -13.31 1.60 8.60
CA ARG A 100 -13.57 2.64 7.60
C ARG A 100 -12.29 2.99 6.85
N GLY A 101 -12.41 3.23 5.55
CA GLY A 101 -11.27 3.63 4.72
C GLY A 101 -10.50 2.45 4.12
N ILE A 102 -9.55 2.76 3.27
CA ILE A 102 -8.66 1.78 2.64
C ILE A 102 -7.22 2.29 2.59
N ARG A 103 -6.26 1.39 2.45
CA ARG A 103 -4.83 1.69 2.24
C ARG A 103 -4.29 1.02 0.97
N PRO A 104 -4.74 1.41 -0.22
CA PRO A 104 -4.23 0.82 -1.46
C PRO A 104 -2.75 1.15 -1.66
N ALA A 105 -2.04 0.22 -2.28
CA ALA A 105 -0.61 0.33 -2.57
C ALA A 105 -0.33 0.19 -4.06
N PRO A 106 0.64 0.93 -4.62
CA PRO A 106 1.09 0.76 -6.00
C PRO A 106 1.64 -0.64 -6.26
N GLY A 107 1.15 -1.27 -7.35
CA GLY A 107 1.44 -2.66 -7.70
C GLY A 107 0.34 -3.64 -7.30
N TYR A 108 -0.67 -3.20 -6.56
CA TYR A 108 -1.84 -4.01 -6.19
C TYR A 108 -3.04 -3.75 -7.13
N PRO A 109 -4.06 -4.62 -7.13
CA PRO A 109 -5.15 -4.58 -8.11
C PRO A 109 -5.89 -3.25 -8.24
N ALA A 110 -6.01 -2.46 -7.16
CA ALA A 110 -6.67 -1.15 -7.20
C ALA A 110 -5.76 -0.03 -7.75
N GLN A 111 -4.45 -0.21 -7.67
CA GLN A 111 -3.43 0.74 -8.12
C GLN A 111 -2.27 -0.02 -8.79
N PRO A 112 -2.46 -0.58 -10.00
CA PRO A 112 -1.52 -1.54 -10.58
C PRO A 112 -0.18 -0.94 -11.02
N ASP A 113 -0.07 0.39 -11.16
CA ASP A 113 1.15 1.04 -11.62
C ASP A 113 2.16 1.26 -10.49
N HIS A 114 3.33 0.65 -10.62
CA HIS A 114 4.42 0.80 -9.67
C HIS A 114 5.09 2.17 -9.71
N THR A 115 5.00 2.92 -10.81
CA THR A 115 5.65 4.23 -10.96
C THR A 115 5.08 5.27 -10.00
N GLU A 116 3.85 5.10 -9.54
CA GLU A 116 3.21 5.95 -8.53
C GLU A 116 4.00 6.00 -7.20
N LYS A 117 4.83 5.00 -6.91
CA LYS A 117 5.71 5.01 -5.74
C LYS A 117 6.68 6.19 -5.74
N GLU A 118 7.13 6.64 -6.90
CA GLU A 118 8.02 7.80 -7.00
C GLU A 118 7.42 9.04 -6.35
N THR A 119 6.13 9.29 -6.63
CA THR A 119 5.40 10.40 -6.05
C THR A 119 5.24 10.24 -4.53
N ILE A 120 4.89 9.05 -4.06
CA ILE A 120 4.74 8.74 -2.63
C ILE A 120 6.08 8.96 -1.91
N PHE A 121 7.17 8.44 -2.44
CA PHE A 121 8.51 8.53 -1.85
C PHE A 121 9.01 9.97 -1.79
N ARG A 122 8.79 10.74 -2.84
CA ARG A 122 9.12 12.16 -2.87
C ARG A 122 8.31 12.97 -1.86
N LEU A 123 7.00 12.71 -1.73
CA LEU A 123 6.13 13.41 -0.78
C LEU A 123 6.51 13.11 0.67
N LEU A 124 6.92 11.88 0.96
CA LEU A 124 7.29 11.43 2.29
C LEU A 124 8.76 11.70 2.63
N ASP A 125 9.60 12.01 1.63
CA ASP A 125 11.06 12.05 1.78
C ASP A 125 11.58 10.73 2.39
N ALA A 126 11.09 9.60 1.85
CA ALA A 126 11.21 8.28 2.46
C ALA A 126 12.66 7.83 2.58
N GLU A 127 13.50 8.09 1.57
CA GLU A 127 14.92 7.71 1.59
C GLU A 127 15.68 8.42 2.72
N ALA A 128 15.50 9.74 2.84
CA ALA A 128 16.19 10.50 3.88
C ALA A 128 15.65 10.22 5.29
N ARG A 129 14.36 9.92 5.44
CA ARG A 129 13.73 9.75 6.75
C ARG A 129 13.83 8.35 7.32
N ILE A 130 13.72 7.34 6.50
CA ILE A 130 13.65 5.93 6.95
C ILE A 130 14.58 4.98 6.16
N GLY A 131 15.40 5.51 5.25
CA GLY A 131 16.39 4.73 4.49
C GLY A 131 15.77 3.75 3.48
N VAL A 132 14.53 3.96 3.06
CA VAL A 132 13.89 3.14 2.01
C VAL A 132 14.01 3.84 0.68
N SER A 133 14.67 3.22 -0.28
CA SER A 133 14.83 3.70 -1.65
C SER A 133 14.04 2.88 -2.67
N LEU A 134 14.00 3.34 -3.91
CA LEU A 134 13.39 2.61 -5.03
C LEU A 134 14.48 2.16 -6.00
N THR A 135 14.39 0.91 -6.44
CA THR A 135 15.20 0.39 -7.55
C THR A 135 14.71 0.96 -8.88
N SER A 136 15.46 0.74 -9.96
CA SER A 136 15.06 1.13 -11.32
C SER A 136 13.75 0.49 -11.82
N SER A 137 13.30 -0.59 -11.17
CA SER A 137 12.02 -1.26 -11.42
C SER A 137 10.93 -0.90 -10.40
N PHE A 138 11.16 0.14 -9.58
CA PHE A 138 10.25 0.59 -8.52
C PHE A 138 9.99 -0.47 -7.42
N ALA A 139 10.92 -1.42 -7.23
CA ALA A 139 10.92 -2.23 -6.03
C ALA A 139 11.52 -1.44 -4.87
N MET A 140 11.03 -1.69 -3.65
CA MET A 140 11.56 -1.04 -2.44
C MET A 140 12.83 -1.74 -1.96
N ASP A 141 13.79 -0.96 -1.47
CA ASP A 141 15.02 -1.42 -0.85
C ASP A 141 15.20 -0.68 0.49
N PRO A 142 15.21 -1.38 1.65
CA PRO A 142 15.13 -2.83 1.85
C PRO A 142 13.79 -3.43 1.43
N ALA A 143 13.81 -4.69 0.97
CA ALA A 143 12.65 -5.38 0.42
C ALA A 143 11.46 -5.50 1.40
N PRO A 144 11.65 -5.81 2.72
CA PRO A 144 10.55 -5.88 3.67
C PRO A 144 10.05 -4.48 4.04
N SER A 145 9.41 -3.85 3.07
CA SER A 145 8.84 -2.50 3.16
C SER A 145 7.45 -2.46 2.53
N VAL A 146 6.58 -1.58 3.03
CA VAL A 146 5.23 -1.35 2.49
C VAL A 146 5.00 0.14 2.32
N SER A 147 4.48 0.55 1.17
CA SER A 147 4.11 1.95 0.91
C SER A 147 2.77 2.04 0.22
N GLY A 148 2.03 3.11 0.47
CA GLY A 148 0.72 3.28 -0.12
C GLY A 148 0.06 4.59 0.25
N LEU A 149 -1.22 4.67 -0.02
CA LEU A 149 -2.08 5.82 0.23
C LEU A 149 -3.17 5.47 1.24
N TYR A 150 -3.70 6.47 1.95
CA TYR A 150 -4.88 6.33 2.80
C TYR A 150 -6.05 7.12 2.23
N PHE A 151 -7.20 6.47 2.17
CA PHE A 151 -8.48 7.06 1.80
C PHE A 151 -9.47 6.90 2.95
N ALA A 152 -10.11 7.98 3.38
CA ALA A 152 -11.04 8.00 4.51
C ALA A 152 -12.52 7.97 4.10
N HIS A 153 -12.84 7.89 2.81
CA HIS A 153 -14.21 7.94 2.32
C HIS A 153 -15.04 6.78 2.86
N LEU A 154 -16.31 7.03 3.22
CA LEU A 154 -17.19 6.02 3.81
C LEU A 154 -17.46 4.82 2.90
N GLU A 155 -17.53 5.08 1.60
CA GLU A 155 -17.81 4.06 0.59
C GLU A 155 -16.52 3.51 -0.07
N SER A 156 -15.34 3.87 0.46
CA SER A 156 -14.10 3.33 -0.08
C SER A 156 -14.04 1.83 0.11
N ALA A 157 -13.64 1.14 -0.94
CA ALA A 157 -13.53 -0.31 -0.95
C ALA A 157 -12.36 -0.74 -1.83
N TYR A 158 -11.76 -1.87 -1.53
CA TYR A 158 -10.79 -2.49 -2.43
C TYR A 158 -11.50 -3.04 -3.67
N PHE A 159 -10.87 -2.84 -4.82
CA PHE A 159 -11.34 -3.34 -6.11
C PHE A 159 -10.15 -3.70 -7.00
N ALA A 160 -10.37 -4.44 -8.05
CA ALA A 160 -9.38 -4.66 -9.10
C ALA A 160 -9.72 -3.77 -10.29
N VAL A 161 -8.77 -2.98 -10.77
CA VAL A 161 -8.92 -2.23 -12.04
C VAL A 161 -9.18 -3.21 -13.18
N GLY A 162 -8.47 -4.32 -13.20
CA GLY A 162 -8.60 -5.33 -14.23
C GLY A 162 -8.08 -4.85 -15.58
N ARG A 163 -8.75 -5.33 -16.64
CA ARG A 163 -8.40 -4.93 -18.01
C ARG A 163 -8.81 -3.48 -18.25
N ILE A 164 -7.91 -2.71 -18.83
CA ILE A 164 -8.15 -1.34 -19.32
C ILE A 164 -8.21 -1.35 -20.85
N GLU A 165 -8.99 -0.46 -21.42
CA GLU A 165 -9.16 -0.32 -22.85
C GLU A 165 -8.18 0.73 -23.43
N ARG A 166 -8.16 0.82 -24.75
CA ARG A 166 -7.18 1.61 -25.49
C ARG A 166 -7.23 3.11 -25.14
N ASP A 167 -8.39 3.66 -24.87
CA ASP A 167 -8.61 5.06 -24.49
C ASP A 167 -7.84 5.43 -23.22
N GLN A 168 -7.89 4.59 -22.18
CA GLN A 168 -7.12 4.82 -20.96
C GLN A 168 -5.62 4.60 -21.16
N VAL A 169 -5.22 3.63 -21.98
CA VAL A 169 -3.79 3.41 -22.29
C VAL A 169 -3.22 4.64 -23.00
N GLU A 170 -3.95 5.18 -23.99
CA GLU A 170 -3.51 6.38 -24.73
C GLU A 170 -3.51 7.64 -23.86
N ASP A 171 -4.46 7.81 -22.95
CA ASP A 171 -4.47 8.92 -21.99
C ASP A 171 -3.29 8.80 -21.00
N TYR A 172 -3.06 7.64 -20.47
CA TYR A 172 -1.98 7.40 -19.52
C TYR A 172 -0.59 7.58 -20.13
N ALA A 173 -0.40 7.17 -21.37
CA ALA A 173 0.85 7.35 -22.11
C ALA A 173 1.20 8.83 -22.40
N ARG A 174 0.24 9.75 -22.28
CA ARG A 174 0.44 11.20 -22.49
C ARG A 174 0.81 11.96 -21.22
N ARG A 175 0.70 11.33 -20.08
CA ARG A 175 1.00 11.94 -18.77
C ARG A 175 2.45 11.72 -18.37
#